data_e6350571fc22fcbaa7cee79507d8a8c0
#
_entry.id   e6350571fc22fcbaa7cee79507d8a8c0
#
_cell.length_a   1.000
_cell.length_b   1.000
_cell.length_c   1.000
_cell.angle_alpha   90.00
_cell.angle_beta   90.00
_cell.angle_gamma   90.00
#
_symmetry.space_group_name_H-M   'P 1'
#
loop_
_entity.id
_entity.type
_entity.pdbx_description
1 polymer ?
#
loop_
_entity_poly.entity_id
_entity_poly.type
_entity_poly.pdbx_seq_one_letter_code
_entity_poly.pdbx_strand_id
1 'polypeptide(L)'
;MAADGFSVTDRLLHRLAFSSAGLQQALADIEDRLYAKRIGAVEVTRPVFVTSLPRSGTTLLTEVIGSVPEFAAHTYREMPFLACPLLWHQISGPFRRESMERERAHGDGMKVSFDSVEAFEEALWHAFWPSRYRGDRIIPWEAGTAGESPEFDAFFRNHLRKLILLRRGGNAEPSRYLSKNNGNIARTISLQEMFPDGIILVPFRDPVDHVGSLLHQHRNFTAIHRREPFAREYMRDIGHFDFGANLKPVNFDGWLDAAGPVDPDRGDFWLRYWCATFEYLLHHRTANMSFLSYERCCERPRLALTAIASVVRLDAGREQLLTHADRFRAPRAYDAQALGLDPVVLRRAHQIHARLLDASVV
;
A
#
# COMPACT_ATOMS: atom_id res chain seq x y z
N MET A 1 8.03 13.13 0.73
CA MET A 1 8.68 14.41 0.40
C MET A 1 8.69 15.27 1.65
N ALA A 2 9.80 15.94 1.97
CA ALA A 2 9.87 16.87 3.09
C ALA A 2 8.94 18.06 2.83
N ALA A 3 8.37 18.64 3.91
CA ALA A 3 7.37 19.71 3.84
C ALA A 3 7.81 20.98 3.08
N ASP A 4 9.11 21.18 2.89
CA ASP A 4 9.70 22.40 2.30
C ASP A 4 10.00 22.30 0.77
N GLY A 5 9.43 21.31 0.06
CA GLY A 5 9.94 20.92 -1.27
C GLY A 5 9.03 21.09 -2.49
N PHE A 6 7.78 21.50 -2.35
CA PHE A 6 6.92 21.69 -3.54
C PHE A 6 7.05 23.08 -4.15
N SER A 7 7.57 23.15 -5.39
CA SER A 7 7.56 24.40 -6.15
C SER A 7 6.13 24.81 -6.52
N VAL A 8 5.95 26.07 -6.93
CA VAL A 8 4.65 26.56 -7.43
C VAL A 8 4.19 25.73 -8.64
N THR A 9 5.13 25.36 -9.50
CA THR A 9 4.86 24.51 -10.68
C THR A 9 4.42 23.12 -10.28
N ASP A 10 5.05 22.50 -9.28
CA ASP A 10 4.67 21.17 -8.78
C ASP A 10 3.24 21.18 -8.22
N ARG A 11 2.89 22.23 -7.45
CA ARG A 11 1.54 22.43 -6.90
C ARG A 11 0.48 22.62 -7.99
N LEU A 12 0.78 23.40 -9.01
CA LEU A 12 -0.14 23.66 -10.13
C LEU A 12 -0.36 22.38 -10.94
N LEU A 13 0.72 21.68 -11.29
CA LEU A 13 0.65 20.44 -12.06
C LEU A 13 -0.10 19.35 -11.29
N HIS A 14 0.14 19.24 -9.98
CA HIS A 14 -0.60 18.31 -9.12
C HIS A 14 -2.10 18.62 -9.12
N ARG A 15 -2.49 19.91 -8.89
CA ARG A 15 -3.89 20.31 -8.89
C ARG A 15 -4.58 20.09 -10.22
N LEU A 16 -3.87 20.28 -11.33
CA LEU A 16 -4.39 19.98 -12.66
C LEU A 16 -4.66 18.48 -12.81
N ALA A 17 -3.69 17.63 -12.46
CA ALA A 17 -3.80 16.19 -12.61
C ALA A 17 -4.90 15.57 -11.74
N PHE A 18 -5.12 16.13 -10.54
CA PHE A 18 -6.14 15.67 -9.59
C PHE A 18 -7.39 16.56 -9.54
N SER A 19 -7.61 17.40 -10.56
CA SER A 19 -8.76 18.31 -10.60
C SER A 19 -10.11 17.61 -10.61
N SER A 20 -10.19 16.42 -11.22
CA SER A 20 -11.37 15.56 -11.18
C SER A 20 -11.04 14.10 -11.50
N ALA A 21 -11.82 13.20 -10.93
CA ALA A 21 -11.76 11.76 -11.27
C ALA A 21 -12.04 11.53 -12.76
N GLY A 22 -13.01 12.27 -13.33
CA GLY A 22 -13.36 12.17 -14.76
C GLY A 22 -12.20 12.52 -15.70
N LEU A 23 -11.35 13.49 -15.35
CA LEU A 23 -10.15 13.77 -16.13
C LEU A 23 -9.16 12.61 -16.09
N GLN A 24 -8.93 12.01 -14.92
CA GLN A 24 -8.04 10.86 -14.78
C GLN A 24 -8.56 9.66 -15.58
N GLN A 25 -9.85 9.39 -15.53
CA GLN A 25 -10.51 8.32 -16.29
C GLN A 25 -10.41 8.57 -17.80
N ALA A 26 -10.69 9.80 -18.27
CA ALA A 26 -10.58 10.15 -19.67
C ALA A 26 -9.15 10.02 -20.21
N LEU A 27 -8.15 10.42 -19.45
CA LEU A 27 -6.73 10.25 -19.82
C LEU A 27 -6.34 8.77 -19.88
N ALA A 28 -6.85 7.95 -18.96
CA ALA A 28 -6.65 6.51 -18.98
C ALA A 28 -7.25 5.86 -20.24
N ASP A 29 -8.49 6.24 -20.60
CA ASP A 29 -9.18 5.74 -21.80
C ASP A 29 -8.46 6.13 -23.10
N ILE A 30 -7.96 7.36 -23.17
CA ILE A 30 -7.15 7.82 -24.32
C ILE A 30 -5.89 6.97 -24.44
N GLU A 31 -5.18 6.75 -23.33
CA GLU A 31 -3.97 5.95 -23.33
C GLU A 31 -4.25 4.50 -23.70
N ASP A 32 -5.32 3.89 -23.18
CA ASP A 32 -5.73 2.52 -23.48
C ASP A 32 -5.99 2.32 -24.97
N ARG A 33 -6.65 3.29 -25.63
CA ARG A 33 -6.89 3.26 -27.08
C ARG A 33 -5.60 3.43 -27.89
N LEU A 34 -4.76 4.38 -27.51
CA LEU A 34 -3.50 4.65 -28.22
C LEU A 34 -2.52 3.48 -28.17
N TYR A 35 -2.48 2.77 -27.05
CA TYR A 35 -1.55 1.67 -26.83
C TYR A 35 -2.22 0.28 -26.82
N ALA A 36 -3.47 0.15 -27.28
CA ALA A 36 -4.30 -1.06 -27.18
C ALA A 36 -3.55 -2.34 -27.61
N LYS A 37 -2.83 -2.30 -28.77
CA LYS A 37 -2.06 -3.43 -29.29
C LYS A 37 -0.92 -3.84 -28.35
N ARG A 38 -0.20 -2.85 -27.78
CA ARG A 38 0.92 -3.11 -26.87
C ARG A 38 0.46 -3.62 -25.53
N ILE A 39 -0.61 -3.00 -24.99
CA ILE A 39 -1.23 -3.39 -23.72
C ILE A 39 -1.81 -4.81 -23.83
N GLY A 40 -2.52 -5.10 -24.92
CA GLY A 40 -3.10 -6.43 -25.18
C GLY A 40 -2.08 -7.57 -25.36
N ALA A 41 -0.83 -7.23 -25.68
CA ALA A 41 0.24 -8.22 -25.79
C ALA A 41 0.91 -8.59 -24.45
N VAL A 42 0.50 -7.93 -23.34
CA VAL A 42 1.01 -8.22 -21.99
C VAL A 42 0.02 -9.06 -21.23
N GLU A 43 0.46 -10.22 -20.78
CA GLU A 43 -0.27 -11.04 -19.82
C GLU A 43 0.15 -10.63 -18.40
N VAL A 44 -0.84 -10.48 -17.51
CA VAL A 44 -0.61 -10.26 -16.07
C VAL A 44 -0.79 -11.60 -15.36
N THR A 45 0.30 -12.17 -14.91
CA THR A 45 0.29 -13.45 -14.21
C THR A 45 0.79 -13.29 -12.78
N ARG A 46 0.17 -13.98 -11.85
CA ARG A 46 0.58 -14.04 -10.44
C ARG A 46 0.98 -12.67 -9.84
N PRO A 47 0.14 -11.60 -9.96
CA PRO A 47 0.46 -10.32 -9.35
C PRO A 47 0.62 -10.49 -7.84
N VAL A 48 1.51 -9.70 -7.24
CA VAL A 48 1.76 -9.73 -5.79
C VAL A 48 1.25 -8.44 -5.17
N PHE A 49 0.39 -8.56 -4.16
CA PHE A 49 -0.19 -7.45 -3.42
C PHE A 49 0.33 -7.47 -1.98
N VAL A 50 1.18 -6.51 -1.62
CA VAL A 50 1.64 -6.31 -0.25
C VAL A 50 0.72 -5.31 0.43
N THR A 51 -0.04 -5.77 1.40
CA THR A 51 -1.03 -4.96 2.12
C THR A 51 -1.09 -5.31 3.59
N SER A 52 -1.33 -4.34 4.43
CA SER A 52 -1.63 -4.48 5.87
C SER A 52 -1.93 -3.10 6.45
N LEU A 53 -2.22 -3.02 7.76
CA LEU A 53 -2.12 -1.74 8.44
C LEU A 53 -0.73 -1.14 8.21
N PRO A 54 -0.63 0.19 8.03
CA PRO A 54 0.66 0.85 7.87
C PRO A 54 1.57 0.55 9.08
N ARG A 55 2.89 0.72 8.92
CA ARG A 55 3.89 0.43 9.97
C ARG A 55 4.12 -1.05 10.29
N SER A 56 3.58 -1.96 9.51
CA SER A 56 3.81 -3.42 9.63
C SER A 56 5.03 -3.94 8.87
N GLY A 57 5.79 -3.07 8.18
CA GLY A 57 6.94 -3.48 7.34
C GLY A 57 6.59 -3.63 5.85
N THR A 58 5.39 -3.24 5.42
CA THR A 58 4.94 -3.32 4.01
C THR A 58 5.92 -2.68 3.04
N THR A 59 6.47 -1.51 3.35
CA THR A 59 7.43 -0.80 2.47
C THR A 59 8.72 -1.59 2.29
N LEU A 60 9.34 -2.05 3.40
CA LEU A 60 10.57 -2.85 3.33
C LEU A 60 10.35 -4.13 2.51
N LEU A 61 9.24 -4.83 2.77
CA LEU A 61 8.90 -6.06 2.07
C LEU A 61 8.73 -5.81 0.57
N THR A 62 8.05 -4.71 0.18
CA THR A 62 7.85 -4.35 -1.22
C THR A 62 9.16 -3.96 -1.91
N GLU A 63 10.04 -3.21 -1.25
CA GLU A 63 11.34 -2.85 -1.79
C GLU A 63 12.22 -4.08 -2.00
N VAL A 64 12.19 -5.01 -1.05
CA VAL A 64 12.96 -6.27 -1.13
C VAL A 64 12.45 -7.14 -2.27
N ILE A 65 11.13 -7.35 -2.39
CA ILE A 65 10.55 -8.13 -3.51
C ILE A 65 10.77 -7.40 -4.84
N GLY A 66 10.56 -6.07 -4.87
CA GLY A 66 10.72 -5.24 -6.06
C GLY A 66 12.17 -5.12 -6.56
N SER A 67 13.15 -5.56 -5.78
CA SER A 67 14.54 -5.66 -6.24
C SER A 67 14.72 -6.76 -7.29
N VAL A 68 13.81 -7.75 -7.35
CA VAL A 68 13.87 -8.84 -8.32
C VAL A 68 13.35 -8.34 -9.68
N PRO A 69 14.09 -8.53 -10.78
CA PRO A 69 13.76 -7.98 -12.10
C PRO A 69 12.42 -8.43 -12.70
N GLU A 70 11.84 -9.52 -12.23
CA GLU A 70 10.53 -10.00 -12.72
C GLU A 70 9.36 -9.11 -12.33
N PHE A 71 9.53 -8.17 -11.37
CA PHE A 71 8.47 -7.32 -10.87
C PHE A 71 8.48 -5.91 -11.45
N ALA A 72 7.28 -5.44 -11.80
CA ALA A 72 7.01 -4.04 -12.10
C ALA A 72 6.11 -3.45 -11.00
N ALA A 73 6.48 -2.30 -10.46
CA ALA A 73 5.73 -1.60 -9.43
C ALA A 73 5.58 -0.12 -9.78
N HIS A 74 4.66 0.57 -9.10
CA HIS A 74 4.59 2.03 -9.12
C HIS A 74 5.85 2.65 -8.51
N THR A 75 6.30 3.75 -9.13
CA THR A 75 7.35 4.61 -8.58
C THR A 75 6.92 6.07 -8.61
N TYR A 76 7.68 6.95 -7.99
CA TYR A 76 7.41 8.40 -8.05
C TYR A 76 7.47 8.99 -9.47
N ARG A 77 8.00 8.26 -10.46
CA ARG A 77 8.07 8.71 -11.86
C ARG A 77 6.71 8.83 -12.54
N GLU A 78 5.71 8.07 -12.10
CA GLU A 78 4.35 8.11 -12.64
C GLU A 78 3.54 9.33 -12.14
N MET A 79 4.01 10.00 -11.09
CA MET A 79 3.37 11.22 -10.58
C MET A 79 3.54 12.41 -11.53
N PRO A 80 2.52 13.27 -11.67
CA PRO A 80 1.19 13.16 -11.03
C PRO A 80 0.12 12.48 -11.90
N PHE A 81 0.46 11.94 -13.06
CA PHE A 81 -0.49 11.36 -14.01
C PHE A 81 -0.56 9.81 -13.89
N LEU A 82 -0.92 9.34 -12.71
CA LEU A 82 -0.93 7.91 -12.36
C LEU A 82 -1.78 7.06 -13.29
N ALA A 83 -2.92 7.55 -13.76
CA ALA A 83 -3.86 6.81 -14.60
C ALA A 83 -3.37 6.60 -16.05
N CYS A 84 -2.42 7.42 -16.52
CA CYS A 84 -1.86 7.33 -17.87
C CYS A 84 -0.31 7.32 -17.89
N PRO A 85 0.32 6.28 -17.29
CA PRO A 85 1.75 6.25 -17.05
C PRO A 85 2.61 6.19 -18.32
N LEU A 86 2.13 5.58 -19.42
CA LEU A 86 2.85 5.51 -20.69
C LEU A 86 2.93 6.87 -21.40
N LEU A 87 1.81 7.58 -21.46
CA LEU A 87 1.77 8.95 -22.01
C LEU A 87 2.62 9.90 -21.18
N TRP A 88 2.47 9.85 -19.86
CA TRP A 88 3.27 10.67 -18.97
C TRP A 88 4.76 10.39 -19.11
N HIS A 89 5.14 9.13 -19.25
CA HIS A 89 6.54 8.76 -19.45
C HIS A 89 7.14 9.39 -20.71
N GLN A 90 6.38 9.49 -21.80
CA GLN A 90 6.85 10.11 -23.05
C GLN A 90 6.99 11.63 -22.92
N ILE A 91 6.04 12.27 -22.26
CA ILE A 91 6.00 13.73 -22.14
C ILE A 91 6.97 14.22 -21.06
N SER A 92 7.13 13.47 -19.97
CA SER A 92 7.94 13.88 -18.82
C SER A 92 9.45 13.77 -19.04
N GLY A 93 9.91 13.18 -20.14
CA GLY A 93 11.33 13.01 -20.45
C GLY A 93 12.20 14.27 -20.23
N PRO A 94 11.81 15.45 -20.77
CA PRO A 94 12.54 16.70 -20.56
C PRO A 94 12.52 17.24 -19.11
N PHE A 95 11.57 16.79 -18.29
CA PHE A 95 11.38 17.23 -16.90
C PHE A 95 12.02 16.28 -15.88
N ARG A 96 12.66 15.20 -16.36
CA ARG A 96 13.34 14.24 -15.49
C ARG A 96 14.58 14.87 -14.88
N ARG A 97 14.48 15.18 -13.59
CA ARG A 97 15.64 15.56 -12.78
C ARG A 97 16.38 14.30 -12.34
N GLU A 98 17.69 14.42 -12.16
CA GLU A 98 18.47 13.37 -11.48
C GLU A 98 17.85 13.06 -10.13
N SER A 99 17.79 11.77 -9.81
CA SER A 99 17.17 11.26 -8.61
C SER A 99 18.03 11.60 -7.39
N MET A 100 17.80 12.74 -6.74
CA MET A 100 18.37 13.00 -5.42
C MET A 100 17.58 12.22 -4.37
N GLU A 101 18.27 11.35 -3.63
CA GLU A 101 17.70 10.67 -2.46
C GLU A 101 17.30 11.70 -1.39
N ARG A 102 16.04 11.60 -0.93
CA ARG A 102 15.52 12.43 0.16
C ARG A 102 14.83 11.56 1.19
N GLU A 103 14.93 11.91 2.47
CA GLU A 103 14.15 11.23 3.50
C GLU A 103 12.65 11.48 3.28
N ARG A 104 11.84 10.43 3.41
CA ARG A 104 10.39 10.54 3.26
C ARG A 104 9.75 11.19 4.50
N ALA A 105 8.53 11.75 4.31
CA ALA A 105 7.78 12.47 5.36
C ALA A 105 7.44 11.62 6.62
N HIS A 106 7.67 10.32 6.57
CA HIS A 106 7.42 9.41 7.69
C HIS A 106 8.46 9.52 8.82
N GLY A 107 9.61 10.19 8.62
CA GLY A 107 10.64 10.36 9.64
C GLY A 107 11.20 9.03 10.18
N ASP A 108 11.24 8.00 9.35
CA ASP A 108 11.67 6.64 9.70
C ASP A 108 13.06 6.28 9.14
N GLY A 109 13.80 7.30 8.68
CA GLY A 109 15.13 7.15 8.12
C GLY A 109 15.18 6.50 6.73
N MET A 110 14.03 6.18 6.12
CA MET A 110 14.00 5.66 4.76
C MET A 110 14.14 6.79 3.76
N LYS A 111 15.11 6.65 2.87
CA LYS A 111 15.33 7.57 1.76
C LYS A 111 14.51 7.12 0.56
N VAL A 112 13.92 8.07 -0.14
CA VAL A 112 13.17 7.85 -1.37
C VAL A 112 13.78 8.63 -2.51
N SER A 113 13.75 8.01 -3.68
CA SER A 113 14.14 8.60 -4.96
C SER A 113 12.95 8.54 -5.92
N PHE A 114 13.07 9.08 -7.13
CA PHE A 114 12.05 8.92 -8.15
C PHE A 114 11.81 7.46 -8.55
N ASP A 115 12.79 6.59 -8.34
CA ASP A 115 12.71 5.16 -8.66
C ASP A 115 12.23 4.29 -7.47
N SER A 116 12.02 4.90 -6.29
CA SER A 116 11.49 4.18 -5.14
C SER A 116 10.07 3.73 -5.39
N VAL A 117 9.79 2.46 -5.05
CA VAL A 117 8.45 1.89 -5.12
C VAL A 117 7.54 2.57 -4.10
N GLU A 118 6.34 3.01 -4.54
CA GLU A 118 5.43 3.74 -3.65
C GLU A 118 3.96 3.31 -3.85
N ALA A 119 3.14 3.63 -2.83
CA ALA A 119 1.74 3.26 -2.69
C ALA A 119 0.80 4.24 -3.40
N PHE A 120 0.87 4.35 -4.72
CA PHE A 120 -0.01 5.26 -5.47
C PHE A 120 -1.30 4.62 -5.98
N GLU A 121 -1.45 3.33 -5.82
CA GLU A 121 -2.62 2.59 -6.31
C GLU A 121 -3.94 3.08 -5.68
N GLU A 122 -3.90 3.55 -4.41
CA GLU A 122 -5.09 4.02 -3.70
C GLU A 122 -5.76 5.21 -4.38
N ALA A 123 -5.01 6.09 -5.05
CA ALA A 123 -5.55 7.19 -5.82
C ALA A 123 -6.47 6.71 -6.96
N LEU A 124 -6.12 5.58 -7.60
CA LEU A 124 -6.91 4.99 -8.66
C LEU A 124 -8.22 4.39 -8.11
N TRP A 125 -8.13 3.66 -7.00
CA TRP A 125 -9.32 3.13 -6.33
C TRP A 125 -10.26 4.24 -5.89
N HIS A 126 -9.73 5.31 -5.31
CA HIS A 126 -10.53 6.47 -4.89
C HIS A 126 -11.21 7.18 -6.07
N ALA A 127 -10.53 7.28 -7.22
CA ALA A 127 -11.09 7.91 -8.42
C ALA A 127 -12.27 7.14 -9.03
N PHE A 128 -12.28 5.81 -8.95
CA PHE A 128 -13.33 4.97 -9.52
C PHE A 128 -14.41 4.57 -8.51
N TRP A 129 -14.08 4.52 -7.22
CA TRP A 129 -14.97 4.06 -6.15
C TRP A 129 -15.19 5.11 -5.05
N PRO A 130 -15.50 6.39 -5.38
CA PRO A 130 -15.60 7.46 -4.38
C PRO A 130 -16.67 7.17 -3.32
N SER A 131 -17.69 6.37 -3.64
CA SER A 131 -18.75 5.97 -2.72
C SER A 131 -18.27 5.11 -1.55
N ARG A 132 -17.13 4.45 -1.68
CA ARG A 132 -16.51 3.64 -0.61
C ARG A 132 -15.74 4.49 0.41
N TYR A 133 -15.38 5.73 0.06
CA TYR A 133 -14.60 6.65 0.91
C TYR A 133 -15.52 7.69 1.57
N ARG A 134 -16.44 7.22 2.40
CA ARG A 134 -17.44 8.09 3.05
C ARG A 134 -16.86 8.82 4.25
N GLY A 135 -17.21 10.11 4.41
CA GLY A 135 -16.98 10.89 5.64
C GLY A 135 -15.64 10.58 6.31
N ASP A 136 -15.70 9.85 7.40
CA ASP A 136 -14.63 9.48 8.31
C ASP A 136 -14.07 8.04 8.11
N ARG A 137 -14.56 7.28 7.11
CA ARG A 137 -14.28 5.84 6.95
C ARG A 137 -14.14 5.38 5.51
N ILE A 138 -13.52 4.21 5.34
CA ILE A 138 -13.54 3.42 4.10
C ILE A 138 -14.45 2.22 4.33
N ILE A 139 -15.34 1.95 3.38
CA ILE A 139 -16.23 0.79 3.39
C ILE A 139 -15.53 -0.38 2.69
N PRO A 140 -15.40 -1.55 3.32
CA PRO A 140 -14.79 -2.73 2.70
C PRO A 140 -15.51 -3.14 1.40
N TRP A 141 -14.75 -3.75 0.49
CA TRP A 141 -15.28 -4.45 -0.67
C TRP A 141 -15.59 -5.88 -0.29
N GLU A 142 -16.85 -6.25 -0.38
CA GLU A 142 -17.33 -7.59 -0.06
C GLU A 142 -17.14 -8.57 -1.22
N ALA A 143 -17.37 -9.85 -0.98
CA ALA A 143 -17.38 -10.86 -2.01
C ALA A 143 -18.41 -10.50 -3.11
N GLY A 144 -18.03 -10.74 -4.38
CA GLY A 144 -18.86 -10.42 -5.53
C GLY A 144 -18.75 -8.97 -6.01
N THR A 145 -18.00 -8.10 -5.31
CA THR A 145 -17.78 -6.71 -5.77
C THR A 145 -16.93 -6.66 -7.04
N ALA A 146 -16.04 -7.62 -7.26
CA ALA A 146 -15.37 -7.77 -8.55
C ALA A 146 -16.43 -8.02 -9.63
N GLY A 147 -16.43 -7.19 -10.69
CA GLY A 147 -17.43 -7.20 -11.74
C GLY A 147 -18.62 -6.23 -11.56
N GLU A 148 -18.81 -5.61 -10.40
CA GLU A 148 -19.79 -4.53 -10.22
C GLU A 148 -19.46 -3.30 -11.10
N SER A 149 -18.17 -3.08 -11.41
CA SER A 149 -17.71 -2.05 -12.35
C SER A 149 -16.78 -2.66 -13.40
N PRO A 150 -17.34 -3.19 -14.49
CA PRO A 150 -16.54 -3.74 -15.59
C PRO A 150 -15.55 -2.73 -16.18
N GLU A 151 -15.87 -1.43 -16.15
CA GLU A 151 -14.99 -0.37 -16.58
C GLU A 151 -13.74 -0.29 -15.68
N PHE A 152 -13.92 -0.36 -14.36
CA PHE A 152 -12.80 -0.38 -13.43
C PHE A 152 -11.96 -1.64 -13.58
N ASP A 153 -12.59 -2.80 -13.70
CA ASP A 153 -11.90 -4.07 -13.84
C ASP A 153 -11.01 -4.09 -15.11
N ALA A 154 -11.55 -3.59 -16.22
CA ALA A 154 -10.81 -3.44 -17.47
C ALA A 154 -9.65 -2.43 -17.32
N PHE A 155 -9.94 -1.25 -16.76
CA PHE A 155 -8.95 -0.23 -16.48
C PHE A 155 -7.82 -0.77 -15.59
N PHE A 156 -8.15 -1.39 -14.47
CA PHE A 156 -7.15 -1.84 -13.50
C PHE A 156 -6.23 -2.94 -14.09
N ARG A 157 -6.81 -3.90 -14.82
CA ARG A 157 -6.01 -4.90 -15.55
C ARG A 157 -5.09 -4.26 -16.60
N ASN A 158 -5.59 -3.29 -17.36
CA ASN A 158 -4.78 -2.56 -18.33
C ASN A 158 -3.70 -1.72 -17.63
N HIS A 159 -4.03 -1.13 -16.49
CA HIS A 159 -3.08 -0.36 -15.70
C HIS A 159 -1.88 -1.20 -15.24
N LEU A 160 -2.11 -2.42 -14.74
CA LEU A 160 -1.04 -3.35 -14.40
C LEU A 160 -0.17 -3.68 -15.63
N ARG A 161 -0.80 -3.93 -16.78
CA ARG A 161 -0.11 -4.17 -18.07
C ARG A 161 0.76 -2.99 -18.49
N LYS A 162 0.25 -1.75 -18.31
CA LYS A 162 1.00 -0.51 -18.62
C LYS A 162 2.26 -0.39 -17.76
N LEU A 163 2.17 -0.69 -16.48
CA LEU A 163 3.34 -0.65 -15.59
C LEU A 163 4.37 -1.71 -15.95
N ILE A 164 3.94 -2.91 -16.31
CA ILE A 164 4.83 -3.95 -16.82
C ILE A 164 5.52 -3.47 -18.12
N LEU A 165 4.76 -2.92 -19.07
CA LEU A 165 5.31 -2.36 -20.31
C LEU A 165 6.32 -1.25 -20.07
N LEU A 166 6.04 -0.38 -19.10
CA LEU A 166 6.88 0.77 -18.77
C LEU A 166 8.25 0.36 -18.21
N ARG A 167 8.32 -0.80 -17.56
CA ARG A 167 9.55 -1.35 -16.97
C ARG A 167 10.30 -2.30 -17.91
N ARG A 168 9.71 -2.66 -19.06
CA ARG A 168 10.42 -3.41 -20.11
C ARG A 168 11.39 -2.51 -20.88
N GLY A 169 12.48 -3.08 -21.32
CA GLY A 169 13.53 -2.37 -22.04
C GLY A 169 14.74 -2.10 -21.16
N GLY A 170 15.84 -2.70 -21.45
CA GLY A 170 17.05 -2.74 -20.67
C GLY A 170 17.42 -4.17 -20.28
N ASN A 171 17.95 -4.36 -19.09
CA ASN A 171 18.36 -5.70 -18.62
C ASN A 171 17.23 -6.47 -17.88
N ALA A 172 16.03 -5.90 -17.78
CA ALA A 172 14.90 -6.49 -17.09
C ALA A 172 13.70 -6.63 -18.01
N GLU A 173 13.06 -7.80 -17.98
CA GLU A 173 11.82 -8.10 -18.70
C GLU A 173 10.75 -8.51 -17.68
N PRO A 174 10.21 -7.54 -16.91
CA PRO A 174 9.22 -7.85 -15.90
C PRO A 174 7.96 -8.44 -16.55
N SER A 175 7.43 -9.47 -15.91
CA SER A 175 6.21 -10.18 -16.31
C SER A 175 5.11 -10.06 -15.27
N ARG A 176 5.44 -9.60 -14.07
CA ARG A 176 4.55 -9.60 -12.91
C ARG A 176 4.41 -8.21 -12.30
N TYR A 177 3.24 -7.92 -11.82
CA TYR A 177 2.98 -6.68 -11.07
C TYR A 177 3.21 -6.89 -9.58
N LEU A 178 3.82 -5.89 -8.95
CA LEU A 178 3.98 -5.80 -7.49
C LEU A 178 3.29 -4.54 -6.99
N SER A 179 2.31 -4.73 -6.13
CA SER A 179 1.59 -3.66 -5.44
C SER A 179 2.08 -3.48 -4.01
N LYS A 180 2.24 -2.24 -3.60
CA LYS A 180 2.22 -1.86 -2.18
C LYS A 180 1.08 -0.90 -1.97
N ASN A 181 0.04 -1.34 -1.29
CA ASN A 181 -1.09 -0.48 -0.96
C ASN A 181 -1.75 -0.93 0.34
N ASN A 182 -1.63 -0.12 1.40
CA ASN A 182 -2.24 -0.43 2.69
C ASN A 182 -3.77 -0.50 2.59
N GLY A 183 -4.40 0.32 1.72
CA GLY A 183 -5.85 0.30 1.49
C GLY A 183 -6.37 -1.02 0.92
N ASN A 184 -5.50 -1.86 0.32
CA ASN A 184 -5.90 -3.16 -0.21
C ASN A 184 -6.38 -4.15 0.88
N ILE A 185 -6.13 -3.88 2.18
CA ILE A 185 -6.78 -4.65 3.26
C ILE A 185 -8.30 -4.61 3.18
N ALA A 186 -8.87 -3.53 2.65
CA ALA A 186 -10.32 -3.36 2.51
C ALA A 186 -10.92 -4.20 1.38
N ARG A 187 -10.09 -4.79 0.49
CA ARG A 187 -10.55 -5.40 -0.77
C ARG A 187 -9.79 -6.69 -1.15
N THR A 188 -9.26 -7.40 -0.16
CA THR A 188 -8.50 -8.63 -0.39
C THR A 188 -9.31 -9.69 -1.14
N ILE A 189 -10.61 -9.80 -0.86
CA ILE A 189 -11.52 -10.73 -1.54
C ILE A 189 -11.67 -10.33 -3.01
N SER A 190 -12.02 -9.07 -3.28
CA SER A 190 -12.21 -8.56 -4.65
C SER A 190 -10.93 -8.67 -5.48
N LEU A 191 -9.75 -8.41 -4.87
CA LEU A 191 -8.46 -8.61 -5.56
C LEU A 191 -8.24 -10.08 -5.92
N GLN A 192 -8.63 -11.00 -5.06
CA GLN A 192 -8.53 -12.44 -5.34
C GLN A 192 -9.52 -12.89 -6.41
N GLU A 193 -10.72 -12.30 -6.46
CA GLU A 193 -11.71 -12.53 -7.52
C GLU A 193 -11.21 -11.98 -8.87
N MET A 194 -10.65 -10.77 -8.88
CA MET A 194 -10.06 -10.17 -10.08
C MET A 194 -8.82 -10.93 -10.58
N PHE A 195 -7.99 -11.42 -9.67
CA PHE A 195 -6.73 -12.12 -9.96
C PHE A 195 -6.68 -13.43 -9.17
N PRO A 196 -7.31 -14.51 -9.68
CA PRO A 196 -7.36 -15.80 -8.95
C PRO A 196 -5.99 -16.42 -8.68
N ASP A 197 -4.99 -16.11 -9.50
CA ASP A 197 -3.58 -16.49 -9.31
C ASP A 197 -2.75 -15.48 -8.51
N GLY A 198 -3.35 -14.33 -8.16
CA GLY A 198 -2.74 -13.24 -7.40
C GLY A 198 -2.37 -13.68 -5.99
N ILE A 199 -1.27 -13.15 -5.48
CA ILE A 199 -0.72 -13.49 -4.16
C ILE A 199 -0.85 -12.27 -3.27
N ILE A 200 -1.43 -12.44 -2.07
CA ILE A 200 -1.61 -11.37 -1.10
C ILE A 200 -0.70 -11.64 0.10
N LEU A 201 0.19 -10.71 0.40
CA LEU A 201 1.10 -10.76 1.53
C LEU A 201 0.65 -9.76 2.60
N VAL A 202 0.41 -10.26 3.80
CA VAL A 202 -0.08 -9.47 4.94
C VAL A 202 0.94 -9.54 6.08
N PRO A 203 1.93 -8.63 6.10
CA PRO A 203 2.81 -8.52 7.26
C PRO A 203 2.06 -7.99 8.46
N PHE A 204 2.33 -8.53 9.65
CA PHE A 204 1.77 -8.08 10.92
C PHE A 204 2.86 -7.99 11.99
N ARG A 205 2.54 -7.30 13.08
CA ARG A 205 3.44 -7.07 14.21
C ARG A 205 2.75 -7.37 15.53
N ASP A 206 3.55 -7.48 16.60
CA ASP A 206 3.02 -7.43 17.96
C ASP A 206 2.03 -6.27 18.12
N PRO A 207 0.85 -6.49 18.70
CA PRO A 207 -0.20 -5.47 18.75
C PRO A 207 0.20 -4.20 19.51
N VAL A 208 0.96 -4.30 20.60
CA VAL A 208 1.37 -3.15 21.40
C VAL A 208 2.37 -2.29 20.63
N ASP A 209 3.37 -2.92 20.04
CA ASP A 209 4.41 -2.25 19.26
C ASP A 209 3.85 -1.63 17.98
N HIS A 210 2.90 -2.33 17.35
CA HIS A 210 2.23 -1.81 16.17
C HIS A 210 1.38 -0.59 16.49
N VAL A 211 0.54 -0.68 17.52
CA VAL A 211 -0.32 0.42 17.99
C VAL A 211 0.50 1.65 18.39
N GLY A 212 1.59 1.46 19.13
CA GLY A 212 2.48 2.56 19.49
C GLY A 212 3.07 3.26 18.26
N SER A 213 3.46 2.48 17.24
CA SER A 213 3.98 3.02 15.98
C SER A 213 2.91 3.75 15.16
N LEU A 214 1.67 3.23 15.12
CA LEU A 214 0.53 3.85 14.43
C LEU A 214 0.16 5.19 15.06
N LEU A 215 -0.01 5.23 16.39
CA LEU A 215 -0.32 6.44 17.15
C LEU A 215 0.76 7.51 16.96
N HIS A 216 2.03 7.12 17.07
CA HIS A 216 3.16 8.04 16.86
C HIS A 216 3.09 8.67 15.46
N GLN A 217 2.85 7.85 14.45
CA GLN A 217 2.78 8.31 13.06
C GLN A 217 1.55 9.19 12.81
N HIS A 218 0.40 8.86 13.40
CA HIS A 218 -0.80 9.69 13.31
C HIS A 218 -0.56 11.10 13.84
N ARG A 219 0.06 11.22 15.01
CA ARG A 219 0.42 12.51 15.61
C ARG A 219 1.41 13.30 14.76
N ASN A 220 2.40 12.61 14.17
CA ASN A 220 3.35 13.22 13.26
C ASN A 220 2.66 13.82 12.03
N PHE A 221 1.80 13.06 11.34
CA PHE A 221 1.05 13.56 10.18
C PHE A 221 0.03 14.65 10.56
N THR A 222 -0.58 14.58 11.73
CA THR A 222 -1.45 15.64 12.23
C THR A 222 -0.69 16.95 12.36
N ALA A 223 0.53 16.91 12.90
CA ALA A 223 1.38 18.09 13.01
C ALA A 223 1.84 18.62 11.65
N ILE A 224 2.19 17.73 10.69
CA ILE A 224 2.53 18.12 9.31
C ILE A 224 1.35 18.78 8.63
N HIS A 225 0.16 18.19 8.67
CA HIS A 225 -1.05 18.70 8.03
C HIS A 225 -1.50 20.05 8.58
N ARG A 226 -1.23 20.33 9.86
CA ARG A 226 -1.49 21.65 10.48
C ARG A 226 -0.53 22.73 9.96
N ARG A 227 0.74 22.38 9.76
CA ARG A 227 1.77 23.34 9.33
C ARG A 227 1.75 23.59 7.82
N GLU A 228 1.44 22.57 7.03
CA GLU A 228 1.53 22.60 5.57
C GLU A 228 0.22 22.12 4.93
N PRO A 229 -0.73 23.04 4.62
CA PRO A 229 -2.01 22.69 4.02
C PRO A 229 -1.90 21.96 2.67
N PHE A 230 -0.88 22.30 1.86
CA PHE A 230 -0.67 21.62 0.58
C PHE A 230 -0.20 20.16 0.80
N ALA A 231 0.57 19.86 1.83
CA ALA A 231 0.93 18.47 2.16
C ALA A 231 -0.33 17.64 2.48
N ARG A 232 -1.31 18.22 3.20
CA ARG A 232 -2.60 17.58 3.45
C ARG A 232 -3.38 17.35 2.15
N GLU A 233 -3.47 18.37 1.27
CA GLU A 233 -4.13 18.28 -0.05
C GLU A 233 -3.48 17.18 -0.89
N TYR A 234 -2.16 17.23 -1.05
CA TYR A 234 -1.38 16.25 -1.79
C TYR A 234 -1.60 14.80 -1.29
N MET A 235 -1.48 14.60 0.03
CA MET A 235 -1.68 13.29 0.65
C MET A 235 -3.09 12.74 0.45
N ARG A 236 -4.12 13.59 0.55
CA ARG A 236 -5.51 13.21 0.26
C ARG A 236 -5.67 12.75 -1.19
N ASP A 237 -5.11 13.52 -2.13
CA ASP A 237 -5.29 13.30 -3.56
C ASP A 237 -4.60 12.00 -4.04
N ILE A 238 -3.46 11.66 -3.44
CA ILE A 238 -2.79 10.38 -3.71
C ILE A 238 -3.39 9.19 -2.93
N GLY A 239 -4.49 9.41 -2.19
CA GLY A 239 -5.17 8.34 -1.44
C GLY A 239 -4.51 7.96 -0.12
N HIS A 240 -3.67 8.82 0.46
CA HIS A 240 -3.04 8.55 1.77
C HIS A 240 -4.00 8.89 2.90
N PHE A 241 -4.85 7.91 3.23
CA PHE A 241 -5.88 8.02 4.28
C PHE A 241 -5.49 7.34 5.59
N ASP A 242 -4.24 6.93 5.72
CA ASP A 242 -3.77 6.17 6.88
C ASP A 242 -3.66 7.00 8.16
N PHE A 243 -3.37 8.32 8.06
CA PHE A 243 -3.00 9.15 9.21
C PHE A 243 -3.39 10.62 9.09
N GLY A 244 -3.30 11.33 10.23
CA GLY A 244 -3.46 12.77 10.31
C GLY A 244 -4.87 13.24 10.00
N ALA A 245 -5.00 14.47 9.47
CA ALA A 245 -6.31 15.07 9.20
C ALA A 245 -7.06 14.43 8.00
N ASN A 246 -6.43 13.50 7.29
CA ASN A 246 -7.05 12.73 6.21
C ASN A 246 -7.43 11.30 6.64
N LEU A 247 -7.23 10.94 7.91
CA LEU A 247 -7.49 9.58 8.39
C LEU A 247 -8.89 9.11 8.03
N LYS A 248 -8.97 7.95 7.38
CA LYS A 248 -10.18 7.17 7.12
C LYS A 248 -9.88 5.70 7.39
N PRO A 249 -10.13 5.19 8.59
CA PRO A 249 -9.96 3.77 8.87
C PRO A 249 -10.98 2.94 8.08
N VAL A 250 -10.62 1.72 7.74
CA VAL A 250 -11.55 0.77 7.14
C VAL A 250 -12.54 0.29 8.20
N ASN A 251 -13.83 0.39 7.93
CA ASN A 251 -14.89 0.02 8.89
C ASN A 251 -15.27 -1.46 8.76
N PHE A 252 -14.32 -2.36 9.08
CA PHE A 252 -14.54 -3.80 9.08
C PHE A 252 -15.66 -4.18 10.08
N ASP A 253 -16.66 -4.91 9.60
CA ASP A 253 -17.79 -5.42 10.41
C ASP A 253 -18.47 -4.33 11.29
N GLY A 254 -18.39 -3.06 10.88
CA GLY A 254 -19.03 -1.97 11.60
C GLY A 254 -18.36 -1.57 12.91
N TRP A 255 -17.06 -1.89 13.11
CA TRP A 255 -16.35 -1.64 14.37
C TRP A 255 -16.38 -0.17 14.84
N LEU A 256 -16.37 0.79 13.90
CA LEU A 256 -16.47 2.22 14.23
C LEU A 256 -17.83 2.59 14.85
N ASP A 257 -18.89 1.95 14.37
CA ASP A 257 -20.25 2.19 14.85
C ASP A 257 -20.47 1.53 16.21
N ALA A 258 -19.88 0.35 16.41
CA ALA A 258 -19.93 -0.40 17.66
C ALA A 258 -19.06 0.21 18.78
N ALA A 259 -17.96 0.87 18.42
CA ALA A 259 -17.01 1.41 19.39
C ALA A 259 -17.49 2.69 20.10
N GLY A 260 -18.53 3.33 19.58
CA GLY A 260 -18.95 4.67 20.05
C GLY A 260 -17.93 5.76 19.67
N PRO A 261 -17.93 6.91 20.36
CA PRO A 261 -16.96 7.98 20.08
C PRO A 261 -15.54 7.48 20.33
N VAL A 262 -14.71 7.52 19.29
CA VAL A 262 -13.31 7.08 19.33
C VAL A 262 -12.38 8.23 18.97
N ASP A 263 -11.24 8.30 19.64
CA ASP A 263 -10.26 9.36 19.47
C ASP A 263 -8.95 8.80 18.87
N PRO A 264 -8.59 9.15 17.64
CA PRO A 264 -7.35 8.69 17.00
C PRO A 264 -6.07 9.17 17.69
N ASP A 265 -6.13 10.16 18.56
CA ASP A 265 -4.99 10.59 19.37
C ASP A 265 -4.73 9.69 20.59
N ARG A 266 -5.52 8.61 20.77
CA ARG A 266 -5.38 7.62 21.84
C ARG A 266 -4.97 6.25 21.29
N GLY A 267 -4.16 5.52 22.07
CA GLY A 267 -3.72 4.16 21.70
C GLY A 267 -4.89 3.17 21.55
N ASP A 268 -5.93 3.34 22.32
CA ASP A 268 -7.09 2.46 22.33
C ASP A 268 -7.87 2.44 20.99
N PHE A 269 -7.93 3.58 20.30
CA PHE A 269 -8.45 3.64 18.93
C PHE A 269 -7.70 2.69 18.00
N TRP A 270 -6.37 2.76 18.01
CA TRP A 270 -5.51 1.96 17.14
C TRP A 270 -5.53 0.48 17.50
N LEU A 271 -5.69 0.16 18.80
CA LEU A 271 -5.82 -1.22 19.25
C LEU A 271 -7.14 -1.86 18.76
N ARG A 272 -8.25 -1.13 18.84
CA ARG A 272 -9.55 -1.56 18.31
C ARG A 272 -9.51 -1.73 16.81
N TYR A 273 -8.92 -0.77 16.09
CA TYR A 273 -8.73 -0.86 14.64
C TYR A 273 -7.82 -2.04 14.26
N TRP A 274 -6.75 -2.29 15.02
CA TRP A 274 -5.89 -3.45 14.85
C TRP A 274 -6.68 -4.76 15.01
N CYS A 275 -7.45 -4.89 16.07
CA CYS A 275 -8.29 -6.06 16.31
C CYS A 275 -9.29 -6.28 15.17
N ALA A 276 -10.04 -5.25 14.79
CA ALA A 276 -11.04 -5.33 13.73
C ALA A 276 -10.41 -5.76 12.39
N THR A 277 -9.25 -5.17 12.05
CA THR A 277 -8.54 -5.48 10.81
C THR A 277 -8.09 -6.93 10.76
N PHE A 278 -7.35 -7.39 11.77
CA PHE A 278 -6.75 -8.72 11.68
C PHE A 278 -7.75 -9.85 11.97
N GLU A 279 -8.79 -9.58 12.72
CA GLU A 279 -9.89 -10.53 12.87
C GLU A 279 -10.66 -10.72 11.57
N TYR A 280 -10.97 -9.61 10.86
CA TYR A 280 -11.57 -9.65 9.53
C TYR A 280 -10.70 -10.43 8.53
N LEU A 281 -9.41 -10.12 8.46
CA LEU A 281 -8.48 -10.80 7.54
C LEU A 281 -8.31 -12.30 7.84
N LEU A 282 -8.37 -12.70 9.11
CA LEU A 282 -8.34 -14.12 9.51
C LEU A 282 -9.63 -14.85 9.10
N HIS A 283 -10.80 -14.20 9.23
CA HIS A 283 -12.09 -14.78 8.84
C HIS A 283 -12.25 -14.89 7.32
N HIS A 284 -11.71 -13.90 6.58
CA HIS A 284 -11.83 -13.82 5.13
C HIS A 284 -10.54 -14.21 4.40
N ARG A 285 -9.73 -15.07 5.04
CA ARG A 285 -8.49 -15.54 4.44
C ARG A 285 -8.75 -16.31 3.15
N THR A 286 -8.13 -15.84 2.06
CA THR A 286 -8.16 -16.53 0.76
C THR A 286 -7.02 -17.53 0.64
N ALA A 287 -7.10 -18.45 -0.33
CA ALA A 287 -6.09 -19.51 -0.53
C ALA A 287 -4.69 -18.96 -0.84
N ASN A 288 -4.60 -17.79 -1.49
CA ASN A 288 -3.34 -17.16 -1.86
C ASN A 288 -2.97 -15.99 -0.94
N MET A 289 -3.62 -15.85 0.22
CA MET A 289 -3.26 -14.88 1.26
C MET A 289 -2.32 -15.52 2.28
N SER A 290 -1.19 -14.88 2.54
CA SER A 290 -0.18 -15.32 3.49
C SER A 290 0.13 -14.25 4.52
N PHE A 291 0.06 -14.61 5.80
CA PHE A 291 0.49 -13.77 6.91
C PHE A 291 1.99 -13.90 7.16
N LEU A 292 2.64 -12.79 7.51
CA LEU A 292 4.09 -12.71 7.75
C LEU A 292 4.34 -11.98 9.07
N SER A 293 4.91 -12.67 10.08
CA SER A 293 5.33 -11.99 11.31
C SER A 293 6.60 -11.16 11.05
N TYR A 294 6.51 -9.85 11.25
CA TYR A 294 7.66 -8.96 11.06
C TYR A 294 8.78 -9.25 12.06
N GLU A 295 8.43 -9.59 13.31
CA GLU A 295 9.37 -9.94 14.36
C GLU A 295 10.16 -11.20 13.97
N ARG A 296 9.48 -12.25 13.51
CA ARG A 296 10.13 -13.47 13.03
C ARG A 296 11.00 -13.23 11.79
N CYS A 297 10.58 -12.31 10.91
CA CYS A 297 11.43 -11.86 9.79
C CYS A 297 12.72 -11.21 10.29
N CYS A 298 12.66 -10.43 11.37
CA CYS A 298 13.83 -9.80 11.96
C CYS A 298 14.73 -10.79 12.71
N GLU A 299 14.16 -11.79 13.38
CA GLU A 299 14.89 -12.83 14.10
C GLU A 299 15.66 -13.77 13.17
N ARG A 300 15.05 -14.16 12.04
CA ARG A 300 15.59 -15.13 11.08
C ARG A 300 15.43 -14.64 9.64
N PRO A 301 16.08 -13.52 9.25
CA PRO A 301 15.77 -12.84 7.99
C PRO A 301 16.01 -13.70 6.74
N ARG A 302 17.09 -14.49 6.70
CA ARG A 302 17.37 -15.36 5.55
C ARG A 302 16.32 -16.48 5.40
N LEU A 303 15.85 -17.05 6.51
CA LEU A 303 14.79 -18.08 6.50
C LEU A 303 13.46 -17.44 6.05
N ALA A 304 13.13 -16.27 6.57
CA ALA A 304 11.94 -15.52 6.18
C ALA A 304 11.94 -15.17 4.68
N LEU A 305 13.06 -14.66 4.17
CA LEU A 305 13.18 -14.35 2.74
C LEU A 305 13.09 -15.60 1.86
N THR A 306 13.58 -16.74 2.32
CA THR A 306 13.41 -18.03 1.63
C THR A 306 11.94 -18.45 1.59
N ALA A 307 11.22 -18.31 2.69
CA ALA A 307 9.78 -18.59 2.74
C ALA A 307 8.98 -17.62 1.85
N ILE A 308 9.30 -16.33 1.90
CA ILE A 308 8.69 -15.30 1.04
C ILE A 308 8.91 -15.63 -0.44
N ALA A 309 10.15 -15.98 -0.85
CA ALA A 309 10.46 -16.38 -2.22
C ALA A 309 9.60 -17.57 -2.68
N SER A 310 9.36 -18.52 -1.79
CA SER A 310 8.50 -19.68 -2.07
C SER A 310 7.02 -19.29 -2.17
N VAL A 311 6.51 -18.43 -1.27
CA VAL A 311 5.13 -17.95 -1.28
C VAL A 311 4.83 -17.13 -2.52
N VAL A 312 5.72 -16.20 -2.89
CA VAL A 312 5.54 -15.40 -4.11
C VAL A 312 5.86 -16.18 -5.39
N ARG A 313 6.30 -17.44 -5.24
CA ARG A 313 6.61 -18.34 -6.37
C ARG A 313 7.59 -17.68 -7.33
N LEU A 314 8.77 -17.25 -6.82
CA LEU A 314 9.81 -16.67 -7.66
C LEU A 314 10.33 -17.72 -8.64
N ASP A 315 10.37 -17.38 -9.93
CA ASP A 315 10.97 -18.21 -10.97
C ASP A 315 12.50 -18.09 -10.93
N ALA A 316 13.01 -16.88 -10.63
CA ALA A 316 14.44 -16.58 -10.49
C ALA A 316 14.66 -15.51 -9.42
N GLY A 317 15.92 -15.18 -9.10
CA GLY A 317 16.24 -14.03 -8.21
C GLY A 317 16.16 -14.31 -6.71
N ARG A 318 16.05 -15.57 -6.28
CA ARG A 318 16.05 -15.93 -4.84
C ARG A 318 17.32 -15.43 -4.15
N GLU A 319 18.48 -15.62 -4.74
CA GLU A 319 19.75 -15.17 -4.16
C GLU A 319 19.79 -13.64 -4.03
N GLN A 320 19.27 -12.92 -5.03
CA GLN A 320 19.15 -11.47 -4.95
C GLN A 320 18.25 -11.04 -3.78
N LEU A 321 17.12 -11.71 -3.57
CA LEU A 321 16.24 -11.44 -2.41
C LEU A 321 17.01 -11.62 -1.10
N LEU A 322 17.83 -12.67 -0.96
CA LEU A 322 18.58 -12.98 0.24
C LEU A 322 19.68 -11.95 0.58
N THR A 323 20.14 -11.15 -0.39
CA THR A 323 21.11 -10.07 -0.14
C THR A 323 20.54 -8.96 0.76
N HIS A 324 19.23 -8.87 0.89
CA HIS A 324 18.55 -7.85 1.70
C HIS A 324 18.28 -8.29 3.16
N ALA A 325 18.84 -9.41 3.60
CA ALA A 325 18.58 -9.95 4.94
C ALA A 325 18.95 -8.98 6.09
N ASP A 326 20.00 -8.20 5.93
CA ASP A 326 20.50 -7.22 6.89
C ASP A 326 19.60 -5.96 7.01
N ARG A 327 18.65 -5.79 6.11
CA ARG A 327 17.67 -4.69 6.16
C ARG A 327 16.56 -4.91 7.20
N PHE A 328 16.32 -6.15 7.62
CA PHE A 328 15.33 -6.48 8.64
C PHE A 328 15.88 -6.17 10.02
N ARG A 329 15.34 -5.15 10.67
CA ARG A 329 15.75 -4.68 11.99
C ARG A 329 14.61 -4.77 12.96
N ALA A 330 14.92 -5.19 14.20
CA ALA A 330 13.95 -5.24 15.27
C ALA A 330 13.20 -3.92 15.42
N PRO A 331 11.87 -3.97 15.54
CA PRO A 331 11.06 -2.77 15.70
C PRO A 331 11.29 -2.15 17.08
N ARG A 332 10.90 -0.87 17.21
CA ARG A 332 10.85 -0.21 18.51
C ARG A 332 9.77 -0.87 19.36
N ALA A 333 10.11 -1.18 20.61
CA ALA A 333 9.16 -1.63 21.61
C ALA A 333 8.41 -0.46 22.27
N TYR A 334 7.16 -0.71 22.64
CA TYR A 334 6.30 0.24 23.32
C TYR A 334 5.68 -0.40 24.57
N ASP A 335 5.27 0.43 25.52
CA ASP A 335 4.64 0.00 26.76
C ASP A 335 3.12 0.18 26.69
N ALA A 336 2.36 -0.89 26.97
CA ALA A 336 0.89 -0.87 26.88
C ALA A 336 0.24 0.09 27.87
N GLN A 337 0.80 0.23 29.08
CA GLN A 337 0.28 1.15 30.10
C GLN A 337 0.51 2.60 29.70
N ALA A 338 1.70 2.91 29.17
CA ALA A 338 2.02 4.25 28.64
C ALA A 338 1.13 4.65 27.46
N LEU A 339 0.66 3.68 26.66
CA LEU A 339 -0.28 3.90 25.56
C LEU A 339 -1.74 4.01 26.01
N GLY A 340 -2.06 3.72 27.29
CA GLY A 340 -3.40 3.75 27.85
C GLY A 340 -4.35 2.74 27.22
N LEU A 341 -3.86 1.52 26.94
CA LEU A 341 -4.64 0.47 26.30
C LEU A 341 -5.61 -0.21 27.26
N ASP A 342 -6.85 -0.41 26.80
CA ASP A 342 -7.88 -1.16 27.54
C ASP A 342 -7.42 -2.64 27.72
N PRO A 343 -7.33 -3.12 28.97
CA PRO A 343 -6.85 -4.49 29.23
C PRO A 343 -7.74 -5.59 28.61
N VAL A 344 -9.03 -5.33 28.39
CA VAL A 344 -9.96 -6.29 27.77
C VAL A 344 -9.66 -6.39 26.27
N VAL A 345 -9.55 -5.25 25.61
CA VAL A 345 -9.21 -5.17 24.19
C VAL A 345 -7.80 -5.71 23.93
N LEU A 346 -6.86 -5.44 24.83
CA LEU A 346 -5.49 -5.93 24.74
C LEU A 346 -5.43 -7.48 24.82
N ARG A 347 -6.19 -8.11 25.71
CA ARG A 347 -6.30 -9.57 25.77
C ARG A 347 -6.83 -10.15 24.46
N ARG A 348 -7.87 -9.52 23.87
CA ARG A 348 -8.40 -9.90 22.53
C ARG A 348 -7.31 -9.77 21.46
N ALA A 349 -6.56 -8.66 21.46
CA ALA A 349 -5.48 -8.44 20.49
C ALA A 349 -4.40 -9.53 20.59
N HIS A 350 -4.00 -9.94 21.80
CA HIS A 350 -3.05 -11.04 21.99
C HIS A 350 -3.59 -12.38 21.49
N GLN A 351 -4.88 -12.66 21.67
CA GLN A 351 -5.53 -13.88 21.13
C GLN A 351 -5.52 -13.88 19.60
N ILE A 352 -5.84 -12.74 18.98
CA ILE A 352 -5.77 -12.58 17.52
C ILE A 352 -4.32 -12.73 17.04
N HIS A 353 -3.37 -12.13 17.73
CA HIS A 353 -1.94 -12.24 17.43
C HIS A 353 -1.44 -13.68 17.46
N ALA A 354 -1.83 -14.46 18.48
CA ALA A 354 -1.51 -15.88 18.55
C ALA A 354 -2.03 -16.64 17.31
N ARG A 355 -3.29 -16.40 16.91
CA ARG A 355 -3.87 -17.00 15.70
C ARG A 355 -3.13 -16.58 14.42
N LEU A 356 -2.67 -15.33 14.34
CA LEU A 356 -1.85 -14.85 13.21
C LEU A 356 -0.50 -15.57 13.17
N LEU A 357 0.16 -15.76 14.32
CA LEU A 357 1.42 -16.49 14.43
C LEU A 357 1.29 -17.96 14.01
N ASP A 358 0.16 -18.60 14.34
CA ASP A 358 -0.14 -19.99 13.93
C ASP A 358 -0.44 -20.08 12.42
N ALA A 359 -1.04 -19.03 11.84
CA ALA A 359 -1.38 -18.94 10.41
C ALA A 359 -0.22 -18.40 9.54
N SER A 360 0.84 -17.92 10.16
CA SER A 360 1.99 -17.28 9.50
C SER A 360 2.86 -18.28 8.76
N VAL A 361 3.42 -17.86 7.64
CA VAL A 361 4.41 -18.66 6.87
C VAL A 361 5.84 -18.45 7.36
N VAL A 362 6.05 -17.48 8.22
CA VAL A 362 7.31 -17.18 8.91
C VAL A 362 7.03 -16.81 10.34
#